data_133fa34aa75685d66865423dfa7142eb
#
_entry.id   133fa34aa75685d66865423dfa7142eb
#
_cell.length_a   1.000
_cell.length_b   1.000
_cell.length_c   1.000
_cell.angle_alpha   90.00
_cell.angle_beta   90.00
_cell.angle_gamma   90.00
#
_symmetry.space_group_name_H-M   'P 1'
#
loop_
_entity.id
_entity.type
_entity.pdbx_description
1 polymer ?
#
loop_
_entity_poly.entity_id
_entity_poly.type
_entity_poly.pdbx_seq_one_letter_code
_entity_poly.pdbx_strand_id
1 'polypeptide(L)'
;MKPAKRIFMAILIIIAAIILLLAIWFNIPYSPVKTQFQNDVEARLQSSAAITGTLDSASIASLPPLIQKYLKTNGYIGSERRTHLTMEYKDVDFGMRVNKPRIKIDYTHVDFADSPNRLAFIDSKMFGIPFQGYDYYMNGKGGMKGVLAKLVTLFDQTGPAMDKACLITYLAEAFFLPEALLKDFITFKQINEYSVEATITNKGVTATGIFHFNDAYEMTSFTTNDRGQISPDGTIEYTPWEAQCENYKTYSDGIKRPTIFRAVWKNKDSDFVYFDGIISKVNGAIRP
;
A
#
# COMPACT_ATOMS: atom_id res chain seq x y z
N MET A 1 -52.97 -28.90 -6.73
CA MET A 1 -52.25 -27.70 -7.21
C MET A 1 -52.09 -27.81 -8.72
N LYS A 2 -52.48 -26.77 -9.50
CA LYS A 2 -52.32 -26.79 -10.97
C LYS A 2 -50.81 -26.93 -11.33
N PRO A 3 -50.44 -27.67 -12.40
CA PRO A 3 -49.02 -27.93 -12.75
C PRO A 3 -48.17 -26.65 -12.86
N ALA A 4 -48.73 -25.56 -13.37
CA ALA A 4 -48.06 -24.26 -13.41
C ALA A 4 -47.68 -23.71 -12.03
N LYS A 5 -48.48 -23.90 -10.99
CA LYS A 5 -48.14 -23.49 -9.60
C LYS A 5 -46.98 -24.31 -9.02
N ARG A 6 -46.90 -25.61 -9.37
CA ARG A 6 -45.77 -26.49 -8.94
C ARG A 6 -44.44 -26.08 -9.59
N ILE A 7 -44.49 -25.76 -10.87
CA ILE A 7 -43.30 -25.28 -11.62
C ILE A 7 -42.84 -23.95 -11.04
N PHE A 8 -43.76 -22.99 -10.82
CA PHE A 8 -43.43 -21.69 -10.24
C PHE A 8 -42.81 -21.83 -8.84
N MET A 9 -43.38 -22.69 -7.99
CA MET A 9 -42.87 -22.98 -6.65
C MET A 9 -41.44 -23.58 -6.71
N ALA A 10 -41.22 -24.53 -7.63
CA ALA A 10 -39.90 -25.13 -7.81
C ALA A 10 -38.84 -24.07 -8.24
N ILE A 11 -39.20 -23.17 -9.14
CA ILE A 11 -38.31 -22.07 -9.56
C ILE A 11 -37.98 -21.16 -8.36
N LEU A 12 -38.97 -20.78 -7.55
CA LEU A 12 -38.71 -19.97 -6.36
C LEU A 12 -37.79 -20.66 -5.34
N ILE A 13 -37.94 -21.96 -5.15
CA ILE A 13 -37.10 -22.75 -4.24
C ILE A 13 -35.64 -22.78 -4.80
N ILE A 14 -35.47 -22.98 -6.10
CA ILE A 14 -34.15 -22.97 -6.73
C ILE A 14 -33.49 -21.60 -6.58
N ILE A 15 -34.22 -20.51 -6.84
CA ILE A 15 -33.70 -19.14 -6.67
C ILE A 15 -33.31 -18.88 -5.20
N ALA A 16 -34.14 -19.28 -4.25
CA ALA A 16 -33.83 -19.13 -2.83
C ALA A 16 -32.59 -19.95 -2.42
N ALA A 17 -32.44 -21.16 -2.94
CA ALA A 17 -31.24 -21.98 -2.71
C ALA A 17 -29.98 -21.32 -3.28
N ILE A 18 -30.04 -20.78 -4.50
CA ILE A 18 -28.92 -20.06 -5.13
C ILE A 18 -28.53 -18.82 -4.28
N ILE A 19 -29.51 -18.03 -3.85
CA ILE A 19 -29.26 -16.85 -3.00
C ILE A 19 -28.58 -17.26 -1.68
N LEU A 20 -29.05 -18.34 -1.06
CA LEU A 20 -28.47 -18.88 0.16
C LEU A 20 -27.01 -19.34 -0.05
N LEU A 21 -26.75 -20.07 -1.12
CA LEU A 21 -25.40 -20.51 -1.46
C LEU A 21 -24.47 -19.33 -1.74
N LEU A 22 -24.91 -18.29 -2.44
CA LEU A 22 -24.14 -17.06 -2.67
C LEU A 22 -23.89 -16.32 -1.35
N ALA A 23 -24.90 -16.23 -0.48
CA ALA A 23 -24.72 -15.61 0.85
C ALA A 23 -23.69 -16.37 1.68
N ILE A 24 -23.73 -17.70 1.70
CA ILE A 24 -22.71 -18.53 2.34
C ILE A 24 -21.33 -18.27 1.73
N TRP A 25 -21.20 -18.33 0.40
CA TRP A 25 -19.94 -18.11 -0.32
C TRP A 25 -19.32 -16.74 0.00
N PHE A 26 -20.13 -15.67 0.02
CA PHE A 26 -19.64 -14.33 0.31
C PHE A 26 -19.16 -14.16 1.75
N ASN A 27 -19.68 -14.93 2.69
CA ASN A 27 -19.38 -14.80 4.11
C ASN A 27 -18.38 -15.83 4.67
N ILE A 28 -18.01 -16.86 3.92
CA ILE A 28 -16.91 -17.74 4.37
C ILE A 28 -15.59 -16.96 4.42
N PRO A 29 -14.70 -17.23 5.40
CA PRO A 29 -13.46 -16.48 5.57
C PRO A 29 -12.44 -16.73 4.45
N TYR A 30 -12.58 -17.82 3.69
CA TYR A 30 -11.67 -18.18 2.60
C TYR A 30 -11.78 -17.22 1.42
N SER A 31 -10.63 -16.85 0.88
CA SER A 31 -10.50 -16.08 -0.35
C SER A 31 -9.19 -16.43 -1.05
N PRO A 32 -9.20 -16.78 -2.35
CA PRO A 32 -7.98 -17.07 -3.10
C PRO A 32 -6.97 -15.92 -3.05
N VAL A 33 -7.44 -14.67 -3.19
CA VAL A 33 -6.57 -13.46 -3.16
C VAL A 33 -5.92 -13.29 -1.80
N LYS A 34 -6.68 -13.43 -0.71
CA LYS A 34 -6.15 -13.34 0.65
C LYS A 34 -5.15 -14.45 0.93
N THR A 35 -5.45 -15.67 0.50
CA THR A 35 -4.55 -16.82 0.65
C THR A 35 -3.25 -16.59 -0.12
N GLN A 36 -3.34 -16.10 -1.36
CA GLN A 36 -2.15 -15.74 -2.14
C GLN A 36 -1.30 -14.72 -1.40
N PHE A 37 -1.88 -13.60 -0.97
CA PHE A 37 -1.18 -12.57 -0.20
C PHE A 37 -0.47 -13.15 1.05
N GLN A 38 -1.19 -13.97 1.84
CA GLN A 38 -0.64 -14.57 3.05
C GLN A 38 0.53 -15.51 2.76
N ASN A 39 0.40 -16.36 1.74
CA ASN A 39 1.47 -17.28 1.34
C ASN A 39 2.70 -16.53 0.82
N ASP A 40 2.50 -15.48 0.02
CA ASP A 40 3.61 -14.70 -0.53
C ASP A 40 4.33 -13.91 0.58
N VAL A 41 3.60 -13.35 1.56
CA VAL A 41 4.17 -12.71 2.75
C VAL A 41 4.97 -13.72 3.58
N GLU A 42 4.40 -14.89 3.86
CA GLU A 42 5.07 -15.92 4.65
C GLU A 42 6.34 -16.42 3.95
N ALA A 43 6.27 -16.76 2.68
CA ALA A 43 7.42 -17.19 1.89
C ALA A 43 8.53 -16.12 1.87
N ARG A 44 8.14 -14.84 1.77
CA ARG A 44 9.09 -13.73 1.79
C ARG A 44 9.71 -13.53 3.17
N LEU A 45 8.95 -13.64 4.25
CA LEU A 45 9.47 -13.59 5.62
C LEU A 45 10.46 -14.71 5.90
N GLN A 46 10.17 -15.93 5.45
CA GLN A 46 11.07 -17.09 5.61
C GLN A 46 12.40 -16.91 4.84
N SER A 47 12.38 -16.18 3.71
CA SER A 47 13.59 -15.90 2.91
C SER A 47 14.34 -14.65 3.32
N SER A 48 13.78 -13.82 4.21
CA SER A 48 14.40 -12.57 4.66
C SER A 48 15.55 -12.87 5.64
N ALA A 49 16.67 -12.17 5.47
CA ALA A 49 17.73 -12.19 6.47
C ALA A 49 17.23 -11.51 7.76
N ALA A 50 17.44 -12.19 8.90
CA ALA A 50 17.10 -11.60 10.19
C ALA A 50 17.92 -10.33 10.45
N ILE A 51 17.23 -9.24 10.78
CA ILE A 51 17.85 -8.01 11.25
C ILE A 51 17.59 -7.94 12.76
N THR A 52 18.65 -7.78 13.55
CA THR A 52 18.57 -7.75 15.01
C THR A 52 19.21 -6.48 15.57
N GLY A 53 18.98 -6.22 16.85
CA GLY A 53 19.53 -5.06 17.56
C GLY A 53 18.64 -3.82 17.45
N THR A 54 19.18 -2.68 17.85
CA THR A 54 18.49 -1.39 17.84
C THR A 54 19.08 -0.47 16.77
N LEU A 55 18.25 0.44 16.25
CA LEU A 55 18.72 1.49 15.37
C LEU A 55 19.42 2.58 16.20
N ASP A 56 20.68 2.81 15.98
CA ASP A 56 21.48 3.81 16.69
C ASP A 56 21.93 4.97 15.77
N SER A 57 22.48 6.00 16.38
CA SER A 57 22.96 7.18 15.63
C SER A 57 24.14 6.87 14.70
N ALA A 58 24.93 5.84 15.00
CA ALA A 58 26.05 5.42 14.16
C ALA A 58 25.55 4.76 12.88
N SER A 59 24.51 3.92 12.98
CA SER A 59 23.87 3.25 11.84
C SER A 59 23.35 4.22 10.78
N ILE A 60 22.91 5.41 11.18
CA ILE A 60 22.33 6.40 10.26
C ILE A 60 23.31 7.50 9.84
N ALA A 61 24.58 7.43 10.25
CA ALA A 61 25.56 8.50 10.03
C ALA A 61 25.85 8.80 8.55
N SER A 62 25.66 7.82 7.66
CA SER A 62 25.83 7.98 6.21
C SER A 62 24.66 8.65 5.51
N LEU A 63 23.49 8.73 6.17
CA LEU A 63 22.30 9.37 5.59
C LEU A 63 22.42 10.91 5.60
N PRO A 64 21.75 11.62 4.68
CA PRO A 64 21.69 13.08 4.72
C PRO A 64 21.23 13.64 6.07
N PRO A 65 21.73 14.81 6.48
CA PRO A 65 21.38 15.42 7.77
C PRO A 65 19.86 15.54 8.03
N LEU A 66 19.08 15.85 7.00
CA LEU A 66 17.62 15.92 7.10
C LEU A 66 16.99 14.59 7.49
N ILE A 67 17.42 13.49 6.87
CA ILE A 67 16.90 12.14 7.19
C ILE A 67 17.34 11.74 8.61
N GLN A 68 18.58 12.05 9.00
CA GLN A 68 19.04 11.82 10.38
C GLN A 68 18.18 12.59 11.40
N LYS A 69 17.83 13.86 11.12
CA LYS A 69 16.94 14.65 11.96
C LYS A 69 15.55 14.02 12.05
N TYR A 70 14.95 13.63 10.90
CA TYR A 70 13.68 12.93 10.87
C TYR A 70 13.66 11.70 11.79
N LEU A 71 14.64 10.81 11.63
CA LEU A 71 14.72 9.57 12.42
C LEU A 71 14.93 9.83 13.92
N LYS A 72 15.75 10.82 14.28
CA LYS A 72 15.99 11.21 15.69
C LYS A 72 14.75 11.84 16.32
N THR A 73 14.14 12.83 15.66
CA THR A 73 13.01 13.60 16.20
C THR A 73 11.74 12.75 16.34
N ASN A 74 11.55 11.78 15.45
CA ASN A 74 10.35 10.94 15.45
C ASN A 74 10.52 9.63 16.25
N GLY A 75 11.61 9.47 17.02
CA GLY A 75 11.77 8.38 17.99
C GLY A 75 12.20 7.03 17.38
N TYR A 76 12.77 7.03 16.16
CA TYR A 76 13.30 5.80 15.57
C TYR A 76 14.63 5.35 16.21
N ILE A 77 15.42 6.30 16.76
CA ILE A 77 16.70 5.95 17.41
C ILE A 77 16.41 5.28 18.76
N GLY A 78 17.00 4.10 18.95
CA GLY A 78 16.75 3.21 20.08
C GLY A 78 15.64 2.19 19.87
N SER A 79 14.88 2.28 18.78
CA SER A 79 13.87 1.29 18.44
C SER A 79 14.50 -0.01 17.92
N GLU A 80 13.80 -1.14 18.09
CA GLU A 80 14.21 -2.41 17.49
C GLU A 80 14.26 -2.31 15.97
N ARG A 81 15.33 -2.86 15.41
CA ARG A 81 15.47 -2.99 13.95
C ARG A 81 14.53 -4.05 13.42
N ARG A 82 13.99 -3.82 12.22
CA ARG A 82 12.96 -4.67 11.65
C ARG A 82 13.32 -5.14 10.24
N THR A 83 12.99 -6.40 9.94
CA THR A 83 13.13 -6.97 8.60
C THR A 83 12.04 -6.50 7.64
N HIS A 84 10.90 -6.09 8.18
CA HIS A 84 9.74 -5.66 7.42
C HIS A 84 8.91 -4.64 8.19
N LEU A 85 8.09 -3.92 7.47
CA LEU A 85 7.05 -3.02 7.95
C LEU A 85 5.69 -3.61 7.57
N THR A 86 4.77 -3.70 8.54
CA THR A 86 3.36 -3.97 8.26
C THR A 86 2.53 -2.76 8.65
N MET A 87 1.72 -2.24 7.72
CA MET A 87 0.77 -1.17 8.00
C MET A 87 -0.65 -1.61 7.68
N GLU A 88 -1.58 -1.31 8.60
CA GLU A 88 -3.00 -1.60 8.46
C GLU A 88 -3.80 -0.31 8.43
N TYR A 89 -4.75 -0.24 7.51
CA TYR A 89 -5.70 0.85 7.35
C TYR A 89 -7.12 0.29 7.41
N LYS A 90 -8.05 1.07 7.96
CA LYS A 90 -9.46 0.72 8.06
C LYS A 90 -10.33 1.78 7.39
N ASP A 91 -11.40 1.33 6.73
CA ASP A 91 -12.41 2.19 6.11
C ASP A 91 -11.82 3.28 5.19
N VAL A 92 -10.73 2.95 4.49
CA VAL A 92 -10.09 3.87 3.54
C VAL A 92 -11.10 4.30 2.50
N ASP A 93 -11.21 5.59 2.26
CA ASP A 93 -11.99 6.12 1.15
C ASP A 93 -11.19 5.95 -0.15
N PHE A 94 -11.65 5.04 -1.02
CA PHE A 94 -10.91 4.65 -2.22
C PHE A 94 -11.70 4.96 -3.50
N GLY A 95 -11.09 5.74 -4.38
CA GLY A 95 -11.62 6.09 -5.69
C GLY A 95 -10.87 5.40 -6.81
N MET A 96 -11.52 4.55 -7.58
CA MET A 96 -10.89 3.90 -8.73
C MET A 96 -10.75 4.82 -9.95
N ARG A 97 -11.59 5.84 -10.07
CA ARG A 97 -11.58 6.81 -11.17
C ARG A 97 -12.20 8.14 -10.74
N VAL A 98 -11.79 9.22 -11.40
CA VAL A 98 -12.43 10.54 -11.26
C VAL A 98 -13.92 10.45 -11.59
N ASN A 99 -14.76 11.12 -10.82
CA ASN A 99 -16.22 11.20 -11.00
C ASN A 99 -16.95 9.82 -11.01
N LYS A 100 -16.38 8.81 -10.39
CA LYS A 100 -17.04 7.53 -10.16
C LYS A 100 -17.30 7.29 -8.67
N PRO A 101 -18.28 6.44 -8.32
CA PRO A 101 -18.51 6.09 -6.92
C PRO A 101 -17.25 5.59 -6.26
N ARG A 102 -17.03 6.03 -5.03
CA ARG A 102 -15.93 5.59 -4.17
C ARG A 102 -16.38 4.36 -3.38
N ILE A 103 -15.43 3.56 -2.96
CA ILE A 103 -15.66 2.38 -2.10
C ILE A 103 -14.87 2.51 -0.81
N LYS A 104 -15.34 1.86 0.24
CA LYS A 104 -14.57 1.69 1.48
C LYS A 104 -13.78 0.41 1.38
N ILE A 105 -12.48 0.49 1.70
CA ILE A 105 -11.59 -0.67 1.69
C ILE A 105 -10.86 -0.77 3.03
N ASP A 106 -10.63 -2.00 3.49
CA ASP A 106 -9.58 -2.32 4.43
C ASP A 106 -8.31 -2.64 3.65
N TYR A 107 -7.19 -2.08 4.07
CA TYR A 107 -5.94 -2.20 3.36
C TYR A 107 -4.82 -2.61 4.31
N THR A 108 -4.07 -3.63 3.92
CA THR A 108 -2.89 -4.07 4.67
C THR A 108 -1.74 -4.22 3.70
N HIS A 109 -0.59 -3.62 4.00
CA HIS A 109 0.63 -3.86 3.22
C HIS A 109 1.80 -4.28 4.09
N VAL A 110 2.77 -4.94 3.45
CA VAL A 110 4.01 -5.41 4.05
C VAL A 110 5.16 -5.02 3.13
N ASP A 111 6.09 -4.20 3.64
CA ASP A 111 7.32 -3.80 2.97
C ASP A 111 8.53 -4.48 3.60
N PHE A 112 9.50 -4.89 2.80
CA PHE A 112 10.68 -5.59 3.27
C PHE A 112 11.92 -4.70 3.18
N ALA A 113 12.79 -4.77 4.20
CA ALA A 113 13.96 -3.90 4.32
C ALA A 113 15.18 -4.33 3.50
N ASP A 114 15.34 -5.63 3.26
CA ASP A 114 16.53 -6.21 2.63
C ASP A 114 16.52 -6.10 1.10
N SER A 115 15.36 -5.92 0.52
CA SER A 115 15.17 -5.65 -0.91
C SER A 115 13.80 -4.98 -1.12
N PRO A 116 13.60 -4.18 -2.18
CA PRO A 116 12.37 -3.47 -2.41
C PRO A 116 11.26 -4.43 -2.84
N ASN A 117 10.78 -5.24 -1.89
CA ASN A 117 9.59 -6.07 -2.05
C ASN A 117 8.47 -5.49 -1.20
N ARG A 118 7.29 -5.43 -1.78
CA ARG A 118 6.06 -4.89 -1.20
C ARG A 118 4.88 -5.76 -1.60
N LEU A 119 4.04 -6.09 -0.64
CA LEU A 119 2.84 -6.89 -0.83
C LEU A 119 1.68 -6.19 -0.15
N ALA A 120 0.54 -6.04 -0.83
CA ALA A 120 -0.63 -5.42 -0.25
C ALA A 120 -1.92 -6.16 -0.59
N PHE A 121 -2.80 -6.25 0.41
CA PHE A 121 -4.11 -6.85 0.30
C PHE A 121 -5.20 -5.81 0.53
N ILE A 122 -6.18 -5.79 -0.36
CA ILE A 122 -7.37 -4.96 -0.30
C ILE A 122 -8.57 -5.86 0.00
N ASP A 123 -9.33 -5.53 1.04
CA ASP A 123 -10.60 -6.18 1.36
C ASP A 123 -11.74 -5.15 1.34
N SER A 124 -12.79 -5.44 0.59
CA SER A 124 -13.89 -4.51 0.37
C SER A 124 -15.17 -5.23 -0.03
N LYS A 125 -16.22 -4.44 -0.16
CA LYS A 125 -17.48 -4.85 -0.79
C LYS A 125 -17.91 -3.80 -1.82
N MET A 126 -18.21 -4.27 -3.01
CA MET A 126 -18.76 -3.45 -4.08
C MET A 126 -20.24 -3.83 -4.26
N PHE A 127 -21.15 -2.91 -3.87
CA PHE A 127 -22.60 -3.18 -3.84
C PHE A 127 -23.00 -4.43 -3.02
N GLY A 128 -22.30 -4.67 -1.89
CA GLY A 128 -22.55 -5.84 -1.03
C GLY A 128 -21.83 -7.12 -1.49
N ILE A 129 -21.22 -7.14 -2.67
CA ILE A 129 -20.45 -8.27 -3.22
C ILE A 129 -18.99 -8.13 -2.79
N PRO A 130 -18.33 -9.18 -2.27
CA PRO A 130 -16.91 -9.12 -1.95
C PRO A 130 -16.06 -8.67 -3.14
N PHE A 131 -15.24 -7.64 -2.93
CA PHE A 131 -14.21 -7.19 -3.87
C PHE A 131 -12.87 -7.22 -3.15
N GLN A 132 -11.89 -7.88 -3.76
CA GLN A 132 -10.57 -8.06 -3.17
C GLN A 132 -9.50 -7.71 -4.17
N GLY A 133 -8.44 -7.07 -3.68
CA GLY A 133 -7.30 -6.68 -4.47
C GLY A 133 -5.99 -7.23 -3.93
N TYR A 134 -5.06 -7.47 -4.83
CA TYR A 134 -3.67 -7.79 -4.55
C TYR A 134 -2.78 -6.87 -5.35
N ASP A 135 -2.00 -6.04 -4.65
CA ASP A 135 -1.04 -5.11 -5.21
C ASP A 135 0.35 -5.52 -4.72
N TYR A 136 1.30 -5.67 -5.61
CA TYR A 136 2.61 -6.19 -5.26
C TYR A 136 3.75 -5.59 -6.06
N TYR A 137 4.93 -5.58 -5.46
CA TYR A 137 6.23 -5.45 -6.12
C TYR A 137 7.15 -6.53 -5.55
N MET A 138 7.51 -7.50 -6.35
CA MET A 138 8.37 -8.62 -5.96
C MET A 138 9.40 -8.92 -7.03
N ASN A 139 10.67 -9.07 -6.64
CA ASN A 139 11.76 -9.48 -7.54
C ASN A 139 11.86 -8.63 -8.83
N GLY A 140 11.52 -7.34 -8.74
CA GLY A 140 11.58 -6.42 -9.88
C GLY A 140 10.31 -6.40 -10.73
N LYS A 141 9.24 -7.09 -10.32
CA LYS A 141 7.96 -7.13 -11.00
C LYS A 141 6.86 -6.58 -10.13
N GLY A 142 6.09 -5.65 -10.69
CA GLY A 142 4.92 -5.05 -10.08
C GLY A 142 3.63 -5.52 -10.72
N GLY A 143 2.56 -5.58 -9.95
CA GLY A 143 1.25 -5.89 -10.47
C GLY A 143 0.14 -5.52 -9.51
N MET A 144 -1.05 -5.30 -10.09
CA MET A 144 -2.27 -5.03 -9.34
C MET A 144 -3.42 -5.82 -9.93
N LYS A 145 -4.06 -6.65 -9.10
CA LYS A 145 -5.18 -7.51 -9.46
C LYS A 145 -6.41 -7.18 -8.62
N GLY A 146 -7.58 -7.13 -9.26
CA GLY A 146 -8.87 -6.97 -8.59
C GLY A 146 -9.82 -8.11 -8.92
N VAL A 147 -10.43 -8.70 -7.88
CA VAL A 147 -11.32 -9.88 -7.98
C VAL A 147 -12.65 -9.59 -7.30
N LEU A 148 -13.74 -9.76 -8.04
CA LEU A 148 -15.11 -9.63 -7.55
C LEU A 148 -15.68 -11.01 -7.21
N ALA A 149 -16.51 -11.07 -6.16
CA ALA A 149 -17.17 -12.29 -5.68
C ALA A 149 -16.19 -13.43 -5.36
N LYS A 150 -14.89 -13.13 -5.15
CA LYS A 150 -13.79 -14.10 -4.96
C LYS A 150 -13.51 -15.02 -6.16
N LEU A 151 -14.09 -14.73 -7.33
CA LEU A 151 -14.06 -15.59 -8.51
C LEU A 151 -13.71 -14.85 -9.80
N VAL A 152 -14.27 -13.67 -10.00
CA VAL A 152 -14.19 -12.94 -11.27
C VAL A 152 -13.08 -11.92 -11.22
N THR A 153 -12.00 -12.14 -11.97
CA THR A 153 -10.95 -11.15 -12.15
C THR A 153 -11.48 -10.00 -12.99
N LEU A 154 -11.57 -8.79 -12.40
CA LEU A 154 -11.98 -7.58 -13.09
C LEU A 154 -10.82 -6.93 -13.85
N PHE A 155 -9.63 -7.00 -13.27
CA PHE A 155 -8.38 -6.55 -13.89
C PHE A 155 -7.20 -7.29 -13.28
N ASP A 156 -6.11 -7.41 -14.08
CA ASP A 156 -4.82 -7.96 -13.67
C ASP A 156 -3.75 -7.20 -14.46
N GLN A 157 -3.26 -6.12 -13.86
CA GLN A 157 -2.34 -5.18 -14.50
C GLN A 157 -0.92 -5.53 -14.15
N THR A 158 -0.08 -5.68 -15.16
CA THR A 158 1.37 -5.94 -15.07
C THR A 158 2.11 -5.21 -16.18
N GLY A 159 3.43 -5.34 -16.20
CA GLY A 159 4.28 -4.79 -17.25
C GLY A 159 5.17 -3.64 -16.77
N PRO A 160 6.05 -3.10 -17.63
CA PRO A 160 7.11 -2.19 -17.23
C PRO A 160 6.63 -0.91 -16.51
N ALA A 161 5.49 -0.36 -16.91
CA ALA A 161 4.92 0.82 -16.25
C ALA A 161 4.41 0.49 -14.84
N MET A 162 3.80 -0.71 -14.67
CA MET A 162 3.36 -1.20 -13.36
C MET A 162 4.58 -1.55 -12.48
N ASP A 163 5.63 -2.18 -13.03
CA ASP A 163 6.89 -2.43 -12.32
C ASP A 163 7.42 -1.12 -11.70
N LYS A 164 7.50 -0.04 -12.51
CA LYS A 164 7.97 1.26 -12.03
C LYS A 164 7.01 1.90 -11.03
N ALA A 165 5.71 1.85 -11.28
CA ALA A 165 4.70 2.44 -10.38
C ALA A 165 4.69 1.78 -9.00
N CYS A 166 4.82 0.45 -8.93
CA CYS A 166 4.88 -0.28 -7.66
C CYS A 166 6.21 -0.04 -6.92
N LEU A 167 7.34 0.08 -7.64
CA LEU A 167 8.63 0.45 -7.06
C LEU A 167 8.58 1.85 -6.43
N ILE A 168 7.89 2.81 -7.07
CA ILE A 168 7.67 4.16 -6.54
C ILE A 168 6.82 4.11 -5.26
N THR A 169 5.79 3.26 -5.22
CA THR A 169 4.98 3.11 -4.01
C THR A 169 5.83 2.60 -2.84
N TYR A 170 6.67 1.60 -3.07
CA TYR A 170 7.64 1.14 -2.06
C TYR A 170 8.56 2.29 -1.60
N LEU A 171 9.10 3.09 -2.54
CA LEU A 171 9.97 4.22 -2.17
C LEU A 171 9.24 5.23 -1.28
N ALA A 172 7.99 5.58 -1.61
CA ALA A 172 7.18 6.52 -0.84
C ALA A 172 6.91 6.05 0.60
N GLU A 173 6.83 4.73 0.83
CA GLU A 173 6.58 4.10 2.12
C GLU A 173 7.89 3.79 2.90
N ALA A 174 9.06 3.83 2.24
CA ALA A 174 10.34 3.45 2.83
C ALA A 174 10.76 4.25 4.08
N PHE A 175 10.28 5.50 4.23
CA PHE A 175 10.56 6.32 5.42
C PHE A 175 9.94 5.78 6.72
N PHE A 176 8.99 4.86 6.63
CA PHE A 176 8.44 4.17 7.80
C PHE A 176 9.21 2.88 8.16
N LEU A 177 10.20 2.51 7.33
CA LEU A 177 11.07 1.35 7.50
C LEU A 177 12.54 1.80 7.40
N PRO A 178 13.13 2.38 8.47
CA PRO A 178 14.48 2.97 8.43
C PRO A 178 15.56 2.05 7.90
N GLU A 179 15.43 0.74 8.10
CA GLU A 179 16.38 -0.27 7.63
C GLU A 179 16.47 -0.32 6.10
N ALA A 180 15.39 0.03 5.40
CA ALA A 180 15.39 0.16 3.94
C ALA A 180 16.19 1.38 3.47
N LEU A 181 16.17 2.48 4.24
CA LEU A 181 16.92 3.70 3.92
C LEU A 181 18.45 3.50 4.01
N LEU A 182 18.89 2.45 4.72
CA LEU A 182 20.30 2.10 4.89
C LEU A 182 20.83 1.17 3.79
N LYS A 183 20.02 0.87 2.78
CA LYS A 183 20.40 -0.07 1.70
C LYS A 183 20.83 0.67 0.44
N ASP A 184 21.76 0.07 -0.29
CA ASP A 184 22.37 0.63 -1.48
C ASP A 184 21.41 0.81 -2.67
N PHE A 185 20.23 0.18 -2.61
CA PHE A 185 19.21 0.35 -3.64
C PHE A 185 18.46 1.69 -3.55
N ILE A 186 18.62 2.46 -2.46
CA ILE A 186 18.11 3.83 -2.34
C ILE A 186 19.31 4.77 -2.14
N THR A 187 19.41 5.79 -2.97
CA THR A 187 20.37 6.87 -2.81
C THR A 187 19.66 8.19 -2.56
N PHE A 188 20.31 9.10 -1.85
CA PHE A 188 19.71 10.36 -1.43
C PHE A 188 20.58 11.56 -1.80
N LYS A 189 19.92 12.66 -2.17
CA LYS A 189 20.52 13.97 -2.38
C LYS A 189 19.70 15.01 -1.64
N GLN A 190 20.25 15.63 -0.60
CA GLN A 190 19.57 16.72 0.08
C GLN A 190 19.48 17.94 -0.84
N ILE A 191 18.27 18.46 -1.04
CA ILE A 191 17.99 19.63 -1.89
C ILE A 191 18.12 20.90 -1.06
N ASN A 192 17.47 20.91 0.11
CA ASN A 192 17.47 22.03 1.05
C ASN A 192 17.22 21.52 2.48
N GLU A 193 16.90 22.43 3.41
CA GLU A 193 16.65 22.09 4.82
C GLU A 193 15.44 21.17 5.05
N TYR A 194 14.45 21.20 4.13
CA TYR A 194 13.18 20.49 4.28
C TYR A 194 12.85 19.56 3.10
N SER A 195 13.82 19.30 2.23
CA SER A 195 13.58 18.44 1.08
C SER A 195 14.78 17.57 0.74
N VAL A 196 14.52 16.30 0.45
CA VAL A 196 15.52 15.33 -0.02
C VAL A 196 14.99 14.57 -1.22
N GLU A 197 15.78 14.55 -2.29
CA GLU A 197 15.55 13.68 -3.45
C GLU A 197 16.03 12.27 -3.11
N ALA A 198 15.22 11.28 -3.44
CA ALA A 198 15.56 9.88 -3.31
C ALA A 198 15.43 9.18 -4.67
N THR A 199 16.43 8.40 -5.01
CA THR A 199 16.42 7.54 -6.21
C THR A 199 16.50 6.09 -5.78
N ILE A 200 15.55 5.27 -6.24
CA ILE A 200 15.54 3.83 -6.02
C ILE A 200 15.88 3.10 -7.33
N THR A 201 16.73 2.09 -7.24
CA THR A 201 17.08 1.24 -8.39
C THR A 201 16.95 -0.22 -8.01
N ASN A 202 16.17 -0.98 -8.78
CA ASN A 202 16.02 -2.42 -8.57
C ASN A 202 15.81 -3.13 -9.90
N LYS A 203 16.60 -4.20 -10.17
CA LYS A 203 16.46 -5.06 -11.37
C LYS A 203 16.37 -4.28 -12.69
N GLY A 204 17.15 -3.19 -12.81
CA GLY A 204 17.19 -2.35 -14.00
C GLY A 204 16.08 -1.29 -14.11
N VAL A 205 15.17 -1.23 -13.15
CA VAL A 205 14.16 -0.17 -13.03
C VAL A 205 14.69 0.89 -12.09
N THR A 206 14.66 2.17 -12.51
CA THR A 206 15.03 3.32 -11.67
C THR A 206 13.86 4.29 -11.59
N ALA A 207 13.64 4.82 -10.41
CA ALA A 207 12.60 5.83 -10.13
C ALA A 207 13.11 6.85 -9.12
N THR A 208 12.62 8.09 -9.24
CA THR A 208 13.04 9.22 -8.40
C THR A 208 11.83 9.96 -7.86
N GLY A 209 11.95 10.48 -6.65
CA GLY A 209 10.96 11.36 -6.04
C GLY A 209 11.56 12.22 -4.95
N ILE A 210 10.79 13.17 -4.45
CA ILE A 210 11.23 14.14 -3.46
C ILE A 210 10.38 13.99 -2.21
N PHE A 211 11.03 13.77 -1.07
CA PHE A 211 10.43 13.82 0.25
C PHE A 211 10.47 15.24 0.79
N HIS A 212 9.34 15.68 1.33
CA HIS A 212 9.17 17.00 1.94
C HIS A 212 8.88 16.87 3.43
N PHE A 213 9.43 17.79 4.22
CA PHE A 213 9.33 17.78 5.68
C PHE A 213 8.89 19.18 6.18
N ASN A 214 8.24 19.21 7.32
CA ASN A 214 7.91 20.45 8.03
C ASN A 214 9.00 20.84 9.04
N ASP A 215 8.80 21.96 9.74
CA ASP A 215 9.73 22.49 10.76
C ASP A 215 9.93 21.54 11.95
N ALA A 216 9.00 20.62 12.19
CA ALA A 216 9.10 19.55 13.19
C ALA A 216 9.84 18.32 12.67
N TYR A 217 10.39 18.36 11.48
CA TYR A 217 11.01 17.23 10.77
C TYR A 217 10.08 16.02 10.63
N GLU A 218 8.79 16.26 10.46
CA GLU A 218 7.81 15.26 10.07
C GLU A 218 7.72 15.23 8.55
N MET A 219 7.72 14.04 7.94
CA MET A 219 7.53 13.90 6.49
C MET A 219 6.08 14.26 6.14
N THR A 220 5.90 15.31 5.36
CA THR A 220 4.56 15.79 4.96
C THR A 220 4.10 15.21 3.64
N SER A 221 5.04 15.00 2.71
CA SER A 221 4.70 14.36 1.43
C SER A 221 5.91 13.76 0.73
N PHE A 222 5.60 12.90 -0.24
CA PHE A 222 6.52 12.44 -1.27
C PHE A 222 5.91 12.76 -2.63
N THR A 223 6.66 13.41 -3.51
CA THR A 223 6.24 13.81 -4.86
C THR A 223 7.09 13.18 -5.95
N THR A 224 6.48 12.80 -7.07
CA THR A 224 7.19 12.26 -8.24
C THR A 224 6.45 12.51 -9.53
N ASN A 225 7.20 12.61 -10.64
CA ASN A 225 6.69 12.59 -12.01
C ASN A 225 6.93 11.25 -12.70
N ASP A 226 7.53 10.30 -12.02
CA ASP A 226 7.97 9.01 -12.57
C ASP A 226 6.87 7.94 -12.56
N ARG A 227 5.75 8.18 -11.85
CA ARG A 227 4.65 7.23 -11.73
C ARG A 227 3.68 7.35 -12.91
N GLY A 228 3.55 6.26 -13.68
CA GLY A 228 2.50 6.18 -14.71
C GLY A 228 1.15 5.81 -14.10
N GLN A 229 0.11 6.55 -14.48
CA GLN A 229 -1.29 6.16 -14.26
C GLN A 229 -1.72 5.23 -15.39
N ILE A 230 -2.08 4.00 -15.08
CA ILE A 230 -2.44 2.98 -16.07
C ILE A 230 -3.95 2.85 -16.10
N SER A 231 -4.53 3.17 -17.26
CA SER A 231 -5.96 2.99 -17.53
C SER A 231 -6.28 1.52 -17.87
N PRO A 232 -7.54 1.05 -17.72
CA PRO A 232 -7.93 -0.31 -18.03
C PRO A 232 -7.72 -0.74 -19.49
N ASP A 233 -7.67 0.22 -20.41
CA ASP A 233 -7.35 0.00 -21.84
C ASP A 233 -5.84 -0.11 -22.11
N GLY A 234 -4.99 0.00 -21.05
CA GLY A 234 -3.54 -0.04 -21.15
C GLY A 234 -2.89 1.31 -21.45
N THR A 235 -3.65 2.39 -21.61
CA THR A 235 -3.10 3.75 -21.79
C THR A 235 -2.33 4.17 -20.53
N ILE A 236 -1.13 4.73 -20.71
CA ILE A 236 -0.29 5.21 -19.62
C ILE A 236 -0.17 6.72 -19.72
N GLU A 237 -0.54 7.41 -18.64
CA GLU A 237 -0.38 8.86 -18.51
C GLU A 237 0.58 9.15 -17.35
N TYR A 238 1.55 10.04 -17.59
CA TYR A 238 2.49 10.50 -16.55
C TYR A 238 1.97 11.82 -15.97
N THR A 239 1.14 11.69 -14.95
CA THR A 239 0.63 12.80 -14.15
C THR A 239 1.43 12.90 -12.87
N PRO A 240 1.80 14.10 -12.38
CA PRO A 240 2.47 14.21 -11.08
C PRO A 240 1.69 13.50 -9.99
N TRP A 241 2.39 12.73 -9.17
CA TRP A 241 1.80 11.94 -8.09
C TRP A 241 2.38 12.36 -6.74
N GLU A 242 1.53 12.38 -5.73
CA GLU A 242 1.88 12.75 -4.36
C GLU A 242 1.32 11.74 -3.37
N ALA A 243 2.17 11.29 -2.43
CA ALA A 243 1.75 10.66 -1.19
C ALA A 243 1.83 11.69 -0.07
N GLN A 244 0.75 11.89 0.68
CA GLN A 244 0.65 12.88 1.75
C GLN A 244 0.56 12.19 3.11
N CYS A 245 1.25 12.77 4.11
CA CYS A 245 1.29 12.29 5.49
C CYS A 245 0.86 13.40 6.43
N GLU A 246 -0.15 13.14 7.26
CA GLU A 246 -0.71 14.14 8.15
C GLU A 246 -1.00 13.60 9.55
N ASN A 247 -1.23 14.53 10.49
CA ASN A 247 -1.69 14.25 11.83
C ASN A 247 -0.78 13.26 12.57
N TYR A 248 0.49 13.62 12.73
CA TYR A 248 1.50 12.82 13.43
C TYR A 248 1.14 12.61 14.89
N LYS A 249 1.24 11.38 15.36
CA LYS A 249 1.01 10.95 16.75
C LYS A 249 2.07 9.93 17.17
N THR A 250 2.36 9.89 18.46
CA THR A 250 3.22 8.84 19.03
C THR A 250 2.40 7.56 19.18
N TYR A 251 2.85 6.48 18.56
CA TYR A 251 2.23 5.16 18.64
C TYR A 251 2.67 4.43 19.93
N SER A 252 2.04 3.31 20.25
CA SER A 252 2.30 2.54 21.48
C SER A 252 3.73 2.01 21.60
N ASP A 253 4.49 1.98 20.51
CA ASP A 253 5.92 1.64 20.47
C ASP A 253 6.87 2.85 20.66
N GLY A 254 6.32 4.01 20.97
CA GLY A 254 7.08 5.24 21.19
C GLY A 254 7.50 6.00 19.95
N ILE A 255 7.24 5.48 18.74
CA ILE A 255 7.61 6.14 17.49
C ILE A 255 6.46 7.05 17.01
N LYS A 256 6.82 8.26 16.63
CA LYS A 256 5.90 9.25 16.09
C LYS A 256 5.74 9.03 14.57
N ARG A 257 4.50 8.79 14.12
CA ARG A 257 4.15 8.54 12.72
C ARG A 257 2.88 9.27 12.32
N PRO A 258 2.61 9.48 11.02
CA PRO A 258 1.34 10.02 10.57
C PRO A 258 0.20 9.05 10.93
N THR A 259 -0.98 9.59 11.17
CA THR A 259 -2.21 8.79 11.32
C THR A 259 -3.08 8.85 10.08
N ILE A 260 -2.78 9.75 9.14
CA ILE A 260 -3.47 9.90 7.86
C ILE A 260 -2.45 9.77 6.74
N PHE A 261 -2.78 8.95 5.76
CA PHE A 261 -2.02 8.80 4.53
C PHE A 261 -2.95 8.95 3.33
N ARG A 262 -2.56 9.81 2.37
CA ARG A 262 -3.30 9.98 1.12
C ARG A 262 -2.40 9.74 -0.07
N ALA A 263 -3.01 9.22 -1.15
CA ALA A 263 -2.37 9.14 -2.45
C ALA A 263 -3.19 9.95 -3.47
N VAL A 264 -2.50 10.84 -4.19
CA VAL A 264 -3.11 11.91 -4.97
C VAL A 264 -2.50 11.97 -6.36
N TRP A 265 -3.34 11.97 -7.38
CA TRP A 265 -2.97 12.38 -8.72
C TRP A 265 -3.19 13.89 -8.88
N LYS A 266 -2.15 14.63 -9.23
CA LYS A 266 -2.15 16.08 -9.41
C LYS A 266 -2.60 16.39 -10.85
N ASN A 267 -3.87 16.14 -11.15
CA ASN A 267 -4.41 16.39 -12.48
C ASN A 267 -4.50 17.88 -12.78
N LYS A 268 -4.50 18.23 -14.07
CA LYS A 268 -4.46 19.60 -14.55
C LYS A 268 -5.63 20.45 -14.03
N ASP A 269 -6.84 19.86 -13.96
CA ASP A 269 -8.05 20.59 -13.59
C ASP A 269 -8.36 20.55 -12.09
N SER A 270 -8.07 19.43 -11.44
CA SER A 270 -8.25 19.23 -10.00
C SER A 270 -7.51 18.00 -9.50
N ASP A 271 -7.04 18.04 -8.28
CA ASP A 271 -6.41 16.89 -7.61
C ASP A 271 -7.41 15.73 -7.45
N PHE A 272 -6.95 14.53 -7.73
CA PHE A 272 -7.71 13.32 -7.50
C PHE A 272 -7.10 12.53 -6.34
N VAL A 273 -7.65 12.72 -5.14
CA VAL A 273 -7.34 11.89 -3.98
C VAL A 273 -7.99 10.53 -4.19
N TYR A 274 -7.23 9.54 -4.62
CA TYR A 274 -7.79 8.22 -4.88
C TYR A 274 -7.69 7.26 -3.68
N PHE A 275 -6.81 7.55 -2.74
CA PHE A 275 -6.66 6.83 -1.48
C PHE A 275 -6.64 7.85 -0.34
N ASP A 276 -7.60 7.78 0.60
CA ASP A 276 -7.63 8.60 1.82
C ASP A 276 -7.84 7.67 3.01
N GLY A 277 -6.73 7.34 3.68
CA GLY A 277 -6.68 6.28 4.67
C GLY A 277 -6.21 6.74 6.04
N ILE A 278 -6.87 6.18 7.06
CA ILE A 278 -6.43 6.32 8.45
C ILE A 278 -5.62 5.08 8.81
N ILE A 279 -4.35 5.29 9.20
CA ILE A 279 -3.47 4.20 9.65
C ILE A 279 -3.97 3.72 11.02
N SER A 280 -4.37 2.46 11.12
CA SER A 280 -4.87 1.85 12.35
C SER A 280 -3.76 1.22 13.17
N LYS A 281 -2.79 0.56 12.50
CA LYS A 281 -1.65 -0.10 13.14
C LYS A 281 -0.39 -0.02 12.28
N VAL A 282 0.76 -0.01 12.94
CA VAL A 282 2.09 -0.17 12.32
C VAL A 282 2.88 -1.20 13.12
N ASN A 283 3.27 -2.33 12.50
CA ASN A 283 3.98 -3.45 13.15
C ASN A 283 3.33 -3.91 14.46
N GLY A 284 1.99 -3.91 14.53
CA GLY A 284 1.24 -4.20 15.75
C GLY A 284 1.09 -3.02 16.72
N ALA A 285 1.89 -1.96 16.61
CA ALA A 285 1.73 -0.75 17.42
C ALA A 285 0.44 -0.02 17.04
N ILE A 286 -0.34 0.35 18.04
CA ILE A 286 -1.67 0.98 17.88
C ILE A 286 -1.49 2.50 17.98
N ARG A 287 -2.18 3.24 17.13
CA ARG A 287 -2.31 4.70 17.26
C ARG A 287 -3.13 5.05 18.51
N PRO A 288 -2.87 6.22 19.13
CA PRO A 288 -3.68 6.73 20.24
C PRO A 288 -5.09 7.10 19.79
#